data_e8abdbedaa6bf57cc39a9bbfd4fcea40
#
_entry.id   e8abdbedaa6bf57cc39a9bbfd4fcea40
#
_cell.length_a   1.000
_cell.length_b   1.000
_cell.length_c   1.000
_cell.angle_alpha   90.00
_cell.angle_beta   90.00
_cell.angle_gamma   90.00
#
_symmetry.space_group_name_H-M   'P 1'
#
loop_
_entity.id
_entity.type
_entity.pdbx_description
1 polymer ?
#
loop_
_entity_poly.entity_id
_entity_poly.type
_entity_poly.pdbx_seq_one_letter_code
_entity_poly.pdbx_strand_id
1 'polypeptide(L)'
;DEAKFSGFVFKIQANMDPKHRDRIAFLRVCSGRFERGMKIKQVATGKQLAVNNAITFMAQDRTTMDEAYSGDIIGIPNHGTIKLGDTFTESENLKFIGIPSFAPEFFRRARIKNPIKMKQLQIGLKQLSEEGAAQLFRPLLSNDLILGAVGILQFDVVAHRLEHEYGVDMIFEPYDCYTARWLKGSDADLKAIADKYGFNVGLDSADGYVYLAPNRVNLQMAQERYPDIQFLETREIA
;
A
#
# COMPACT_ATOMS: atom_id res chain seq x y z
N ASP A 1 36.30 -5.02 1.25
CA ASP A 1 35.08 -5.55 0.61
C ASP A 1 34.17 -4.37 0.30
N GLU A 2 33.87 -4.14 -0.98
CA GLU A 2 32.88 -3.13 -1.37
C GLU A 2 31.50 -3.56 -0.83
N ALA A 3 30.78 -2.61 -0.25
CA ALA A 3 29.44 -2.88 0.28
C ALA A 3 28.54 -3.36 -0.85
N LYS A 4 27.81 -4.46 -0.64
CA LYS A 4 26.85 -4.96 -1.61
C LYS A 4 25.66 -4.02 -1.77
N PHE A 5 25.06 -4.03 -2.97
CA PHE A 5 23.86 -3.25 -3.24
C PHE A 5 22.71 -3.62 -2.30
N SER A 6 22.13 -2.60 -1.72
CA SER A 6 20.82 -2.69 -1.08
C SER A 6 20.01 -1.42 -1.35
N GLY A 7 18.70 -1.57 -1.44
CA GLY A 7 17.81 -0.44 -1.70
C GLY A 7 16.40 -0.68 -1.15
N PHE A 8 15.69 0.42 -0.95
CA PHE A 8 14.39 0.44 -0.32
C PHE A 8 13.40 1.28 -1.13
N VAL A 9 12.21 0.71 -1.40
CA VAL A 9 11.14 1.40 -2.12
C VAL A 9 10.35 2.28 -1.16
N PHE A 10 10.49 3.58 -1.31
CA PHE A 10 9.82 4.56 -0.44
C PHE A 10 8.61 5.24 -1.09
N LYS A 11 8.44 5.11 -2.41
CA LYS A 11 7.33 5.70 -3.16
C LYS A 11 7.00 4.88 -4.40
N ILE A 12 5.71 4.77 -4.71
CA ILE A 12 5.22 4.29 -6.01
C ILE A 12 4.36 5.40 -6.60
N GLN A 13 4.57 5.70 -7.87
CA GLN A 13 3.82 6.74 -8.58
C GLN A 13 3.34 6.20 -9.92
N ALA A 14 2.07 6.45 -10.25
CA ALA A 14 1.55 6.17 -11.58
C ALA A 14 2.26 7.04 -12.62
N ASN A 15 2.42 6.51 -13.82
CA ASN A 15 2.91 7.31 -14.93
C ASN A 15 1.86 8.39 -15.26
N MET A 16 2.31 9.64 -15.41
CA MET A 16 1.43 10.76 -15.75
C MET A 16 0.93 10.73 -17.20
N ASP A 17 1.44 9.81 -18.04
CA ASP A 17 0.96 9.62 -19.39
C ASP A 17 -0.28 8.69 -19.41
N PRO A 18 -1.48 9.18 -19.79
CA PRO A 18 -2.71 8.37 -19.83
C PRO A 18 -2.62 7.17 -20.78
N LYS A 19 -1.69 7.18 -21.74
CA LYS A 19 -1.48 6.09 -22.72
C LYS A 19 -0.63 4.95 -22.15
N HIS A 20 0.13 5.21 -21.11
CA HIS A 20 1.02 4.24 -20.47
C HIS A 20 0.64 4.10 -18.99
N ARG A 21 -0.01 2.98 -18.65
CA ARG A 21 -0.40 2.65 -17.28
C ARG A 21 0.77 2.11 -16.44
N ASP A 22 1.99 2.40 -16.83
CA ASP A 22 3.18 1.97 -16.12
C ASP A 22 3.34 2.80 -14.87
N ARG A 23 3.61 2.13 -13.76
CA ARG A 23 3.98 2.75 -12.50
C ARG A 23 5.50 2.78 -12.38
N ILE A 24 5.98 3.68 -11.58
CA ILE A 24 7.40 3.77 -11.24
C ILE A 24 7.54 3.57 -9.74
N ALA A 25 8.36 2.60 -9.36
CA ALA A 25 8.80 2.43 -7.99
C ALA A 25 10.09 3.25 -7.78
N PHE A 26 10.04 4.19 -6.84
CA PHE A 26 11.20 4.97 -6.42
C PHE A 26 11.93 4.24 -5.32
N LEU A 27 13.16 3.84 -5.61
CA LEU A 27 14.04 3.12 -4.73
C LEU A 27 15.20 4.02 -4.33
N ARG A 28 15.45 4.14 -3.03
CA ARG A 28 16.66 4.75 -2.51
C ARG A 28 17.75 3.68 -2.38
N VAL A 29 18.91 3.92 -2.96
CA VAL A 29 20.10 3.09 -2.76
C VAL A 29 20.61 3.33 -1.34
N CYS A 30 20.62 2.29 -0.52
CA CYS A 30 21.04 2.37 0.89
C CYS A 30 22.50 1.98 1.10
N SER A 31 23.01 1.03 0.32
CA SER A 31 24.42 0.61 0.34
C SER A 31 24.86 0.13 -1.03
N GLY A 32 26.18 0.08 -1.24
CA GLY A 32 26.78 -0.41 -2.46
C GLY A 32 26.53 0.47 -3.68
N ARG A 33 26.60 -0.16 -4.85
CA ARG A 33 26.46 0.50 -6.15
C ARG A 33 25.42 -0.25 -6.97
N PHE A 34 24.51 0.46 -7.60
CA PHE A 34 23.62 -0.05 -8.62
C PHE A 34 24.30 0.07 -9.99
N GLU A 35 24.21 -0.97 -10.79
CA GLU A 35 24.62 -0.98 -12.20
C GLU A 35 23.46 -1.41 -13.08
N ARG A 36 23.31 -0.78 -14.23
CA ARG A 36 22.30 -1.14 -15.23
C ARG A 36 22.43 -2.61 -15.64
N GLY A 37 21.31 -3.33 -15.63
CA GLY A 37 21.28 -4.74 -15.97
C GLY A 37 21.62 -5.68 -14.82
N MET A 38 22.02 -5.16 -13.66
CA MET A 38 22.27 -6.01 -12.51
C MET A 38 21.00 -6.76 -12.09
N LYS A 39 21.17 -7.94 -11.52
CA LYS A 39 20.10 -8.74 -10.94
C LYS A 39 19.98 -8.43 -9.47
N ILE A 40 18.83 -7.90 -9.05
CA ILE A 40 18.53 -7.63 -7.65
C ILE A 40 17.43 -8.56 -7.16
N LYS A 41 17.51 -8.96 -5.89
CA LYS A 41 16.56 -9.84 -5.24
C LYS A 41 15.54 -9.00 -4.47
N GLN A 42 14.26 -9.15 -4.77
CA GLN A 42 13.17 -8.66 -3.94
C GLN A 42 13.05 -9.56 -2.70
N VAL A 43 13.43 -9.06 -1.54
CA VAL A 43 13.57 -9.87 -0.32
C VAL A 43 12.25 -10.49 0.11
N ALA A 44 11.13 -9.75 0.02
CA ALA A 44 9.80 -10.20 0.42
C ALA A 44 9.31 -11.43 -0.36
N THR A 45 9.66 -11.56 -1.65
CA THR A 45 9.20 -12.64 -2.52
C THR A 45 10.29 -13.65 -2.87
N GLY A 46 11.55 -13.31 -2.60
CA GLY A 46 12.71 -14.08 -3.03
C GLY A 46 13.00 -14.03 -4.54
N LYS A 47 12.19 -13.33 -5.32
CA LYS A 47 12.32 -13.24 -6.77
C LYS A 47 13.48 -12.33 -7.17
N GLN A 48 14.17 -12.73 -8.24
CA GLN A 48 15.18 -11.87 -8.87
C GLN A 48 14.55 -11.02 -9.98
N LEU A 49 14.96 -9.76 -10.02
CA LEU A 49 14.58 -8.78 -11.03
C LEU A 49 15.83 -8.25 -11.71
N ALA A 50 15.89 -8.33 -13.03
CA ALA A 50 16.93 -7.66 -13.81
C ALA A 50 16.49 -6.22 -14.12
N VAL A 51 17.25 -5.23 -13.66
CA VAL A 51 16.90 -3.80 -13.81
C VAL A 51 17.65 -3.21 -15.00
N ASN A 52 17.05 -3.34 -16.19
CA ASN A 52 17.63 -2.83 -17.43
C ASN A 52 17.30 -1.36 -17.72
N ASN A 53 16.17 -0.87 -17.18
CA ASN A 53 15.60 0.44 -17.48
C ASN A 53 15.41 1.26 -16.20
N ALA A 54 16.47 1.36 -15.38
CA ALA A 54 16.46 2.32 -14.28
C ALA A 54 16.48 3.73 -14.84
N ILE A 55 15.66 4.60 -14.28
CA ILE A 55 15.56 6.00 -14.67
C ILE A 55 15.91 6.90 -13.49
N THR A 56 16.54 8.02 -13.79
CA THR A 56 16.69 9.13 -12.85
C THR A 56 15.87 10.31 -13.33
N PHE A 57 15.51 11.17 -12.40
CA PHE A 57 14.80 12.40 -12.69
C PHE A 57 15.75 13.58 -12.47
N MET A 58 16.18 14.21 -13.56
CA MET A 58 16.87 15.49 -13.52
C MET A 58 15.90 16.57 -13.99
N ALA A 59 15.37 17.34 -13.05
CA ALA A 59 14.30 18.31 -13.27
C ALA A 59 13.02 17.66 -13.85
N GLN A 60 12.65 17.94 -15.09
CA GLN A 60 11.45 17.36 -15.74
C GLN A 60 11.77 16.21 -16.71
N ASP A 61 13.06 15.95 -16.97
CA ASP A 61 13.47 14.95 -17.94
C ASP A 61 13.77 13.60 -17.27
N ARG A 62 13.34 12.53 -17.95
CA ARG A 62 13.66 11.13 -17.59
C ARG A 62 14.90 10.73 -18.37
N THR A 63 15.96 10.43 -17.67
CA THR A 63 17.17 9.89 -18.29
C THR A 63 17.44 8.48 -17.79
N THR A 64 17.93 7.61 -18.68
CA THR A 64 18.34 6.26 -18.29
C THR A 64 19.60 6.39 -17.43
N MET A 65 19.64 5.65 -16.32
CA MET A 65 20.75 5.66 -15.38
C MET A 65 21.56 4.38 -15.53
N ASP A 66 22.85 4.53 -15.74
CA ASP A 66 23.75 3.38 -15.86
C ASP A 66 24.29 2.94 -14.49
N GLU A 67 24.50 3.90 -13.59
CA GLU A 67 25.06 3.68 -12.24
C GLU A 67 24.38 4.57 -11.21
N ALA A 68 24.23 4.06 -9.98
CA ALA A 68 23.77 4.83 -8.82
C ALA A 68 24.49 4.37 -7.55
N TYR A 69 24.72 5.30 -6.64
CA TYR A 69 25.46 5.08 -5.41
C TYR A 69 24.59 5.27 -4.17
N SER A 70 25.07 4.83 -3.03
CA SER A 70 24.39 5.00 -1.74
C SER A 70 23.96 6.46 -1.53
N GLY A 71 22.66 6.66 -1.29
CA GLY A 71 21.99 7.96 -1.17
C GLY A 71 21.20 8.37 -2.41
N ASP A 72 21.51 7.82 -3.58
CA ASP A 72 20.80 8.14 -4.82
C ASP A 72 19.41 7.51 -4.86
N ILE A 73 18.55 8.10 -5.69
CA ILE A 73 17.19 7.62 -5.95
C ILE A 73 17.10 7.18 -7.39
N ILE A 74 16.69 5.93 -7.61
CA ILE A 74 16.42 5.37 -8.92
C ILE A 74 14.93 5.04 -9.08
N GLY A 75 14.40 5.26 -10.27
CA GLY A 75 13.05 4.84 -10.65
C GLY A 75 13.10 3.51 -11.38
N ILE A 76 12.35 2.53 -10.92
CA ILE A 76 12.22 1.20 -11.55
C ILE A 76 10.82 1.08 -12.11
N PRO A 77 10.65 0.72 -13.42
CA PRO A 77 9.34 0.42 -13.98
C PRO A 77 8.65 -0.69 -13.17
N ASN A 78 7.42 -0.44 -12.74
CA ASN A 78 6.67 -1.35 -11.89
C ASN A 78 5.36 -1.77 -12.58
N HIS A 79 5.28 -3.04 -12.95
CA HIS A 79 4.06 -3.64 -13.52
C HIS A 79 3.13 -4.24 -12.45
N GLY A 80 3.23 -3.77 -11.19
CA GLY A 80 2.37 -4.19 -10.08
C GLY A 80 2.99 -5.26 -9.16
N THR A 81 4.26 -5.63 -9.38
CA THR A 81 4.96 -6.62 -8.55
C THR A 81 5.76 -6.01 -7.40
N ILE A 82 6.17 -4.75 -7.54
CA ILE A 82 6.92 -4.00 -6.53
C ILE A 82 5.92 -3.24 -5.66
N LYS A 83 6.07 -3.35 -4.34
CA LYS A 83 5.24 -2.69 -3.34
C LYS A 83 6.01 -1.62 -2.60
N LEU A 84 5.26 -0.68 -2.02
CA LEU A 84 5.82 0.28 -1.08
C LEU A 84 6.43 -0.48 0.11
N GLY A 85 7.64 -0.12 0.52
CA GLY A 85 8.36 -0.80 1.59
C GLY A 85 9.22 -1.99 1.16
N ASP A 86 9.15 -2.40 -0.11
CA ASP A 86 10.00 -3.50 -0.60
C ASP A 86 11.48 -3.20 -0.46
N THR A 87 12.20 -4.21 0.02
CA THR A 87 13.66 -4.22 0.10
C THR A 87 14.23 -5.00 -1.08
N PHE A 88 15.19 -4.42 -1.75
CA PHE A 88 15.98 -5.05 -2.80
C PHE A 88 17.43 -5.17 -2.38
N THR A 89 18.02 -6.34 -2.64
CA THR A 89 19.44 -6.61 -2.35
C THR A 89 20.07 -7.35 -3.51
N GLU A 90 21.37 -7.36 -3.56
CA GLU A 90 22.12 -8.16 -4.54
C GLU A 90 21.97 -9.68 -4.25
N SER A 91 22.09 -10.10 -3.00
CA SER A 91 21.96 -11.51 -2.59
C SER A 91 21.59 -11.71 -1.12
N GLU A 92 21.64 -10.67 -0.31
CA GLU A 92 21.49 -10.74 1.14
C GLU A 92 20.01 -10.85 1.55
N ASN A 93 19.75 -11.43 2.73
CA ASN A 93 18.43 -11.45 3.34
C ASN A 93 18.26 -10.26 4.31
N LEU A 94 18.78 -9.11 3.93
CA LEU A 94 18.58 -7.86 4.64
C LEU A 94 17.17 -7.36 4.38
N LYS A 95 16.44 -6.97 5.42
CA LYS A 95 15.13 -6.34 5.29
C LYS A 95 15.18 -4.99 6.00
N PHE A 96 14.86 -3.92 5.27
CA PHE A 96 14.65 -2.63 5.89
C PHE A 96 13.30 -2.61 6.61
N ILE A 97 13.26 -2.03 7.79
CA ILE A 97 12.01 -1.75 8.49
C ILE A 97 11.31 -0.65 7.69
N GLY A 98 10.14 -0.99 7.15
CA GLY A 98 9.39 -0.11 6.26
C GLY A 98 8.89 1.17 6.93
N ILE A 99 8.38 2.08 6.12
CA ILE A 99 7.62 3.24 6.61
C ILE A 99 6.36 2.71 7.27
N PRO A 100 6.11 2.96 8.56
CA PRO A 100 4.92 2.46 9.22
C PRO A 100 3.67 3.07 8.58
N SER A 101 2.71 2.23 8.23
CA SER A 101 1.38 2.70 7.83
C SER A 101 0.56 2.92 9.09
N PHE A 102 0.42 4.19 9.50
CA PHE A 102 -0.37 4.56 10.65
C PHE A 102 -1.86 4.34 10.42
N ALA A 103 -2.60 4.10 11.50
CA ALA A 103 -4.05 4.07 11.43
C ALA A 103 -4.60 5.41 10.90
N PRO A 104 -5.57 5.35 9.97
CA PRO A 104 -6.20 6.57 9.47
C PRO A 104 -6.98 7.32 10.57
N GLU A 105 -7.10 8.62 10.38
CA GLU A 105 -7.91 9.49 11.24
C GLU A 105 -9.31 9.72 10.66
N PHE A 106 -9.44 9.67 9.33
CA PHE A 106 -10.69 9.91 8.62
C PHE A 106 -11.07 8.68 7.82
N PHE A 107 -12.38 8.36 7.84
CA PHE A 107 -12.93 7.22 7.11
C PHE A 107 -14.08 7.68 6.22
N ARG A 108 -14.13 7.18 4.99
CA ARG A 108 -15.19 7.44 4.02
C ARG A 108 -15.56 6.17 3.28
N ARG A 109 -16.83 6.02 2.98
CA ARG A 109 -17.35 4.96 2.13
C ARG A 109 -17.35 5.43 0.68
N ALA A 110 -16.78 4.64 -0.22
CA ALA A 110 -16.83 4.92 -1.64
C ALA A 110 -18.16 4.45 -2.23
N ARG A 111 -18.90 5.37 -2.85
CA ARG A 111 -20.15 5.09 -3.58
C ARG A 111 -19.98 5.43 -5.03
N ILE A 112 -20.18 4.42 -5.88
CA ILE A 112 -20.12 4.59 -7.32
C ILE A 112 -21.48 5.11 -7.84
N LYS A 113 -21.43 6.07 -8.77
CA LYS A 113 -22.65 6.56 -9.43
C LYS A 113 -23.12 5.61 -10.52
N ASN A 114 -22.20 4.95 -11.23
CA ASN A 114 -22.53 3.97 -12.27
C ASN A 114 -22.07 2.56 -11.89
N PRO A 115 -22.97 1.64 -11.51
CA PRO A 115 -22.63 0.28 -11.07
C PRO A 115 -21.83 -0.54 -12.10
N ILE A 116 -21.96 -0.26 -13.39
CA ILE A 116 -21.23 -0.96 -14.45
C ILE A 116 -19.71 -0.80 -14.28
N LYS A 117 -19.27 0.31 -13.68
CA LYS A 117 -17.86 0.62 -13.44
C LYS A 117 -17.32 0.13 -12.09
N MET A 118 -18.06 -0.72 -11.37
CA MET A 118 -17.64 -1.23 -10.07
C MET A 118 -16.27 -1.92 -10.10
N LYS A 119 -16.00 -2.71 -11.14
CA LYS A 119 -14.71 -3.38 -11.30
C LYS A 119 -13.56 -2.37 -11.47
N GLN A 120 -13.78 -1.30 -12.23
CA GLN A 120 -12.81 -0.22 -12.40
C GLN A 120 -12.57 0.53 -11.10
N LEU A 121 -13.64 0.79 -10.31
CA LEU A 121 -13.52 1.38 -8.98
C LEU A 121 -12.65 0.52 -8.07
N GLN A 122 -12.91 -0.78 -7.98
CA GLN A 122 -12.12 -1.70 -7.13
C GLN A 122 -10.66 -1.72 -7.54
N ILE A 123 -10.37 -1.81 -8.85
CA ILE A 123 -9.00 -1.78 -9.37
C ILE A 123 -8.32 -0.45 -9.03
N GLY A 124 -8.98 0.67 -9.29
CA GLY A 124 -8.45 2.01 -9.05
C GLY A 124 -8.15 2.24 -7.57
N LEU A 125 -9.11 1.93 -6.68
CA LEU A 125 -8.92 2.07 -5.23
C LEU A 125 -7.79 1.19 -4.70
N LYS A 126 -7.70 -0.06 -5.18
CA LYS A 126 -6.60 -0.96 -4.80
C LYS A 126 -5.25 -0.38 -5.23
N GLN A 127 -5.14 0.08 -6.48
CA GLN A 127 -3.89 0.64 -7.00
C GLN A 127 -3.49 1.93 -6.28
N LEU A 128 -4.44 2.83 -6.03
CA LEU A 128 -4.19 4.07 -5.28
C LEU A 128 -3.79 3.79 -3.82
N SER A 129 -4.35 2.74 -3.21
CA SER A 129 -3.95 2.29 -1.89
C SER A 129 -2.53 1.71 -1.88
N GLU A 130 -2.16 0.93 -2.89
CA GLU A 130 -0.79 0.41 -3.05
C GLU A 130 0.25 1.51 -3.27
N GLU A 131 -0.16 2.65 -3.84
CA GLU A 131 0.66 3.85 -3.99
C GLU A 131 0.75 4.70 -2.71
N GLY A 132 -0.04 4.35 -1.70
CA GLY A 132 -0.08 5.08 -0.43
C GLY A 132 -0.96 6.34 -0.44
N ALA A 133 -1.80 6.56 -1.46
CA ALA A 133 -2.68 7.72 -1.55
C ALA A 133 -3.77 7.71 -0.47
N ALA A 134 -4.28 6.54 -0.12
CA ALA A 134 -5.21 6.28 0.98
C ALA A 134 -5.13 4.80 1.36
N GLN A 135 -5.75 4.39 2.45
CA GLN A 135 -5.83 2.98 2.85
C GLN A 135 -7.19 2.42 2.48
N LEU A 136 -7.22 1.24 1.87
CA LEU A 136 -8.46 0.58 1.47
C LEU A 136 -8.79 -0.54 2.45
N PHE A 137 -10.03 -0.56 2.93
CA PHE A 137 -10.60 -1.58 3.79
C PHE A 137 -11.86 -2.16 3.18
N ARG A 138 -12.02 -3.47 3.28
CA ARG A 138 -13.16 -4.24 2.76
C ARG A 138 -13.77 -5.03 3.90
N PRO A 139 -14.87 -4.55 4.54
CA PRO A 139 -15.56 -5.30 5.58
C PRO A 139 -16.02 -6.67 5.06
N LEU A 140 -15.95 -7.71 5.91
CA LEU A 140 -16.21 -9.09 5.48
C LEU A 140 -17.68 -9.36 5.18
N LEU A 141 -18.61 -8.71 5.91
CA LEU A 141 -20.06 -8.92 5.77
C LEU A 141 -20.75 -7.82 4.97
N SER A 142 -20.02 -6.96 4.27
CA SER A 142 -20.61 -6.00 3.34
C SER A 142 -19.76 -5.88 2.08
N ASN A 143 -20.36 -5.38 1.00
CA ASN A 143 -19.65 -5.06 -0.23
C ASN A 143 -19.12 -3.62 -0.25
N ASP A 144 -19.07 -2.98 0.91
CA ASP A 144 -18.58 -1.62 1.03
C ASP A 144 -17.07 -1.54 0.78
N LEU A 145 -16.67 -0.46 0.16
CA LEU A 145 -15.26 -0.08 0.00
C LEU A 145 -15.02 1.12 0.89
N ILE A 146 -14.29 0.92 1.98
CA ILE A 146 -14.00 1.96 2.96
C ILE A 146 -12.58 2.47 2.72
N LEU A 147 -12.44 3.78 2.60
CA LEU A 147 -11.13 4.41 2.56
C LEU A 147 -10.83 5.07 3.89
N GLY A 148 -9.58 4.89 4.30
CA GLY A 148 -9.00 5.60 5.43
C GLY A 148 -7.88 6.52 4.97
N ALA A 149 -7.82 7.72 5.54
CA ALA A 149 -6.81 8.72 5.24
C ALA A 149 -6.35 9.44 6.51
N VAL A 150 -5.13 9.95 6.50
CA VAL A 150 -4.59 10.78 7.59
C VAL A 150 -5.09 12.23 7.46
N GLY A 151 -5.35 12.68 6.24
CA GLY A 151 -5.85 14.01 5.95
C GLY A 151 -7.08 14.00 5.04
N ILE A 152 -8.03 14.89 5.30
CA ILE A 152 -9.31 14.94 4.57
C ILE A 152 -9.15 15.20 3.06
N LEU A 153 -8.16 16.00 2.67
CA LEU A 153 -7.89 16.32 1.26
C LEU A 153 -7.43 15.13 0.44
N GLN A 154 -6.97 14.04 1.07
CA GLN A 154 -6.58 12.82 0.37
C GLN A 154 -7.78 12.18 -0.36
N PHE A 155 -8.99 12.33 0.16
CA PHE A 155 -10.21 11.84 -0.50
C PHE A 155 -10.49 12.58 -1.81
N ASP A 156 -10.27 13.89 -1.85
CA ASP A 156 -10.47 14.70 -3.06
C ASP A 156 -9.44 14.31 -4.13
N VAL A 157 -8.19 14.09 -3.73
CA VAL A 157 -7.12 13.59 -4.62
C VAL A 157 -7.48 12.21 -5.18
N VAL A 158 -7.96 11.29 -4.33
CA VAL A 158 -8.37 9.95 -4.76
C VAL A 158 -9.57 10.03 -5.73
N ALA A 159 -10.58 10.84 -5.42
CA ALA A 159 -11.76 11.02 -6.29
C ALA A 159 -11.36 11.56 -7.66
N HIS A 160 -10.53 12.62 -7.68
CA HIS A 160 -10.03 13.23 -8.90
C HIS A 160 -9.24 12.21 -9.77
N ARG A 161 -8.35 11.43 -9.15
CA ARG A 161 -7.58 10.42 -9.84
C ARG A 161 -8.44 9.28 -10.37
N LEU A 162 -9.45 8.83 -9.61
CA LEU A 162 -10.41 7.81 -10.08
C LEU A 162 -11.18 8.27 -11.31
N GLU A 163 -11.60 9.54 -11.34
CA GLU A 163 -12.28 10.11 -12.49
C GLU A 163 -11.36 10.19 -13.72
N HIS A 164 -10.18 10.77 -13.58
CA HIS A 164 -9.29 11.07 -14.71
C HIS A 164 -8.47 9.88 -15.19
N GLU A 165 -8.02 9.01 -14.28
CA GLU A 165 -7.16 7.88 -14.64
C GLU A 165 -7.96 6.60 -14.92
N TYR A 166 -9.09 6.40 -14.23
CA TYR A 166 -9.91 5.17 -14.32
C TYR A 166 -11.28 5.40 -14.95
N GLY A 167 -11.65 6.65 -15.21
CA GLY A 167 -12.95 7.03 -15.78
C GLY A 167 -14.12 6.68 -14.85
N VAL A 168 -13.91 6.69 -13.53
CA VAL A 168 -14.89 6.34 -12.51
C VAL A 168 -15.37 7.58 -11.79
N ASP A 169 -16.65 7.93 -11.98
CA ASP A 169 -17.33 8.96 -11.19
C ASP A 169 -17.93 8.35 -9.92
N MET A 170 -17.52 8.86 -8.77
CA MET A 170 -17.91 8.36 -7.47
C MET A 170 -18.04 9.50 -6.46
N ILE A 171 -18.66 9.20 -5.34
CA ILE A 171 -18.74 10.10 -4.19
C ILE A 171 -18.23 9.40 -2.93
N PHE A 172 -17.75 10.19 -1.98
CA PHE A 172 -17.40 9.71 -0.64
C PHE A 172 -18.49 10.09 0.35
N GLU A 173 -19.06 9.07 1.01
CA GLU A 173 -20.00 9.23 2.12
C GLU A 173 -19.26 9.12 3.46
N PRO A 174 -19.70 9.83 4.50
CA PRO A 174 -19.19 9.60 5.86
C PRO A 174 -19.30 8.12 6.26
N TYR A 175 -18.31 7.62 6.97
CA TYR A 175 -18.34 6.30 7.56
C TYR A 175 -17.93 6.38 9.03
N ASP A 176 -18.83 5.94 9.91
CA ASP A 176 -18.62 6.02 11.35
C ASP A 176 -17.59 4.95 11.79
N CYS A 177 -16.36 5.37 11.88
CA CYS A 177 -15.24 4.59 12.36
C CYS A 177 -14.31 5.50 13.17
N TYR A 178 -14.09 5.12 14.42
CA TYR A 178 -13.19 5.82 15.32
C TYR A 178 -11.72 5.58 14.96
N THR A 179 -11.37 4.32 14.66
CA THR A 179 -10.00 3.93 14.31
C THR A 179 -9.94 2.55 13.68
N ALA A 180 -8.88 2.29 12.95
CA ALA A 180 -8.53 0.95 12.46
C ALA A 180 -7.44 0.32 13.34
N ARG A 181 -7.49 -1.00 13.53
CA ARG A 181 -6.46 -1.81 14.20
C ARG A 181 -6.20 -3.06 13.39
N TRP A 182 -4.95 -3.29 13.02
CA TRP A 182 -4.56 -4.53 12.35
C TRP A 182 -4.51 -5.67 13.36
N LEU A 183 -5.10 -6.80 12.97
CA LEU A 183 -5.25 -7.95 13.83
C LEU A 183 -4.12 -8.95 13.54
N LYS A 184 -3.43 -9.39 14.60
CA LYS A 184 -2.43 -10.44 14.52
C LYS A 184 -2.73 -11.47 15.60
N GLY A 185 -2.93 -12.73 15.19
CA GLY A 185 -3.30 -13.84 16.08
C GLY A 185 -3.29 -15.15 15.31
N SER A 186 -3.76 -16.22 15.93
CA SER A 186 -3.95 -17.50 15.23
C SER A 186 -5.11 -17.42 14.22
N ASP A 187 -5.09 -18.27 13.20
CA ASP A 187 -6.19 -18.34 12.22
C ASP A 187 -7.55 -18.61 12.89
N ALA A 188 -7.56 -19.39 13.98
CA ALA A 188 -8.76 -19.70 14.75
C ALA A 188 -9.32 -18.44 15.43
N ASP A 189 -8.45 -17.65 16.07
CA ASP A 189 -8.86 -16.43 16.76
C ASP A 189 -9.30 -15.35 15.77
N LEU A 190 -8.58 -15.19 14.66
CA LEU A 190 -8.95 -14.26 13.59
C LEU A 190 -10.30 -14.62 12.97
N LYS A 191 -10.59 -15.90 12.79
CA LYS A 191 -11.89 -16.37 12.36
C LYS A 191 -12.98 -16.10 13.40
N ALA A 192 -12.70 -16.37 14.67
CA ALA A 192 -13.67 -16.16 15.76
C ALA A 192 -14.09 -14.68 15.90
N ILE A 193 -13.16 -13.74 15.82
CA ILE A 193 -13.45 -12.30 15.83
C ILE A 193 -14.19 -11.88 14.56
N ALA A 194 -13.83 -12.43 13.39
CA ALA A 194 -14.50 -12.16 12.12
C ALA A 194 -15.97 -12.65 12.13
N ASP A 195 -16.23 -13.84 12.64
CA ASP A 195 -17.59 -14.39 12.78
C ASP A 195 -18.45 -13.54 13.72
N LYS A 196 -17.85 -12.97 14.78
CA LYS A 196 -18.57 -12.16 15.77
C LYS A 196 -18.79 -10.71 15.33
N TYR A 197 -17.79 -10.11 14.71
CA TYR A 197 -17.75 -8.69 14.38
C TYR A 197 -17.57 -8.41 12.87
N GLY A 198 -18.04 -9.31 12.01
CA GLY A 198 -17.77 -9.27 10.57
C GLY A 198 -18.20 -8.00 9.82
N PHE A 199 -19.09 -7.16 10.40
CA PHE A 199 -19.37 -5.83 9.87
C PHE A 199 -18.24 -4.82 10.17
N ASN A 200 -17.49 -5.07 11.25
CA ASN A 200 -16.39 -4.22 11.71
C ASN A 200 -15.02 -4.86 11.45
N VAL A 201 -14.99 -6.16 11.12
CA VAL A 201 -13.77 -6.82 10.68
C VAL A 201 -13.75 -6.84 9.16
N GLY A 202 -12.62 -6.45 8.60
CA GLY A 202 -12.41 -6.40 7.16
C GLY A 202 -11.00 -6.81 6.77
N LEU A 203 -10.71 -6.69 5.50
CA LEU A 203 -9.39 -6.91 4.93
C LEU A 203 -8.83 -5.60 4.38
N ASP A 204 -7.56 -5.36 4.58
CA ASP A 204 -6.85 -4.26 3.92
C ASP A 204 -6.47 -4.60 2.47
N SER A 205 -5.72 -3.73 1.79
CA SER A 205 -5.29 -3.92 0.40
C SER A 205 -4.37 -5.12 0.17
N ALA A 206 -3.77 -5.68 1.22
CA ALA A 206 -2.92 -6.87 1.16
C ALA A 206 -3.54 -8.09 1.85
N ASP A 207 -4.86 -8.08 2.02
CA ASP A 207 -5.65 -9.15 2.63
C ASP A 207 -5.32 -9.42 4.12
N GLY A 208 -4.71 -8.43 4.81
CA GLY A 208 -4.52 -8.45 6.26
C GLY A 208 -5.81 -8.12 7.00
N TYR A 209 -6.09 -8.86 8.08
CA TYR A 209 -7.26 -8.60 8.91
C TYR A 209 -7.15 -7.26 9.63
N VAL A 210 -8.25 -6.49 9.63
CA VAL A 210 -8.36 -5.21 10.31
C VAL A 210 -9.69 -5.10 11.05
N TYR A 211 -9.66 -4.54 12.26
CA TYR A 211 -10.85 -4.17 13.01
C TYR A 211 -11.11 -2.67 12.85
N LEU A 212 -12.23 -2.33 12.24
CA LEU A 212 -12.73 -0.97 12.09
C LEU A 212 -13.62 -0.64 13.30
N ALA A 213 -13.03 -0.07 14.33
CA ALA A 213 -13.72 0.18 15.60
C ALA A 213 -14.73 1.31 15.45
N PRO A 214 -16.04 1.12 15.73
CA PRO A 214 -17.02 2.19 15.66
C PRO A 214 -16.76 3.29 16.69
N ASN A 215 -16.27 2.92 17.86
CA ASN A 215 -15.94 3.81 18.96
C ASN A 215 -14.89 3.17 19.89
N ARG A 216 -14.41 3.96 20.87
CA ARG A 216 -13.40 3.52 21.81
C ARG A 216 -13.88 2.36 22.70
N VAL A 217 -15.15 2.37 23.13
CA VAL A 217 -15.70 1.32 23.99
C VAL A 217 -15.73 -0.03 23.26
N ASN A 218 -16.16 -0.04 21.98
CA ASN A 218 -16.20 -1.25 21.19
C ASN A 218 -14.79 -1.80 20.93
N LEU A 219 -13.79 -0.94 20.77
CA LEU A 219 -12.40 -1.37 20.65
C LEU A 219 -11.94 -2.07 21.94
N GLN A 220 -12.16 -1.44 23.09
CA GLN A 220 -11.80 -2.00 24.37
C GLN A 220 -12.49 -3.35 24.63
N MET A 221 -13.79 -3.44 24.39
CA MET A 221 -14.55 -4.69 24.53
C MET A 221 -14.03 -5.81 23.62
N ALA A 222 -13.64 -5.48 22.38
CA ALA A 222 -13.03 -6.46 21.48
C ALA A 222 -11.67 -6.94 21.97
N GLN A 223 -10.83 -6.05 22.49
CA GLN A 223 -9.52 -6.39 23.05
C GLN A 223 -9.65 -7.26 24.30
N GLU A 224 -10.58 -6.94 25.22
CA GLU A 224 -10.84 -7.73 26.43
C GLU A 224 -11.39 -9.12 26.09
N ARG A 225 -12.19 -9.23 25.05
CA ARG A 225 -12.80 -10.50 24.62
C ARG A 225 -11.83 -11.43 23.91
N TYR A 226 -10.87 -10.87 23.21
CA TYR A 226 -9.87 -11.60 22.42
C TYR A 226 -8.44 -11.23 22.86
N PRO A 227 -8.04 -11.62 24.08
CA PRO A 227 -6.74 -11.23 24.65
C PRO A 227 -5.54 -11.81 23.89
N ASP A 228 -5.75 -12.89 23.13
CA ASP A 228 -4.70 -13.55 22.33
C ASP A 228 -4.53 -12.88 20.95
N ILE A 229 -5.41 -11.94 20.58
CA ILE A 229 -5.28 -11.14 19.37
C ILE A 229 -4.56 -9.82 19.70
N GLN A 230 -3.52 -9.52 18.96
CA GLN A 230 -2.87 -8.21 19.01
C GLN A 230 -3.62 -7.24 18.09
N PHE A 231 -4.01 -6.07 18.63
CA PHE A 231 -4.66 -4.98 17.91
C PHE A 231 -3.62 -3.88 17.66
N LEU A 232 -2.95 -3.94 16.52
CA LEU A 232 -1.81 -3.09 16.16
C LEU A 232 -2.27 -1.73 15.63
N GLU A 233 -1.60 -0.65 16.05
CA GLU A 233 -1.86 0.72 15.58
C GLU A 233 -1.21 1.01 14.23
N THR A 234 -0.21 0.25 13.90
CA THR A 234 0.52 0.36 12.64
C THR A 234 0.51 -0.96 11.92
N ARG A 235 0.44 -0.90 10.59
CA ARG A 235 0.72 -2.05 9.77
C ARG A 235 2.22 -2.14 9.53
N GLU A 236 2.81 -3.27 9.86
CA GLU A 236 4.13 -3.60 9.33
C GLU A 236 3.97 -3.86 7.83
N ILE A 237 4.50 -2.96 7.02
CA ILE A 237 4.65 -3.21 5.59
C ILE A 237 5.74 -4.25 5.47
N ALA A 238 5.31 -5.48 5.19
CA ALA A 238 6.18 -6.65 5.13
C ALA A 238 7.04 -6.63 3.89
#